data_0ef30f26053e3db4262c0799fd2b7ae8
#
_entry.id   0ef30f26053e3db4262c0799fd2b7ae8
#
_cell.length_a   1.000
_cell.length_b   1.000
_cell.length_c   1.000
_cell.angle_alpha   90.00
_cell.angle_beta   90.00
_cell.angle_gamma   90.00
#
_symmetry.space_group_name_H-M   'P 1'
#
loop_
_entity.id
_entity.type
_entity.pdbx_description
1 polymer ?
#
loop_
_entity_poly.entity_id
_entity_poly.type
_entity_poly.pdbx_seq_one_letter_code
_entity_poly.pdbx_strand_id
1 'polypeptide(L)'
;MKLNEIFRKHSCDKDMHHYYEVYAKDFETRRNDPINILEVGIWKGTSHSSWIEYFPNAQVYGIDIFTRITPEELSILKHDRVHWLKADSTLPEMKSAIESAWGDVKFDFIIDDGLHTPEANTKTFENLIGFLKDDGIFYVEDVWPLDIMTENEWSHQWIKDRPERYNLDVWAGFAKAINQYKVTNIDLRGPSRMPDSYIVKVEK
;
A
#
# COMPACT_ATOMS: atom_id res chain seq x y z
N MET A 1 -22.64 -1.18 2.72
CA MET A 1 -22.07 0.01 2.06
C MET A 1 -21.07 -0.43 1.00
N LYS A 2 -20.92 0.32 -0.09
CA LYS A 2 -19.87 0.12 -1.08
C LYS A 2 -18.53 0.67 -0.54
N LEU A 3 -17.42 0.21 -1.09
CA LEU A 3 -16.08 0.58 -0.60
C LEU A 3 -15.83 2.10 -0.69
N ASN A 4 -16.22 2.75 -1.78
CA ASN A 4 -16.10 4.20 -1.94
C ASN A 4 -16.93 4.99 -0.91
N GLU A 5 -18.09 4.49 -0.50
CA GLU A 5 -18.93 5.13 0.54
C GLU A 5 -18.23 5.04 1.92
N ILE A 6 -17.56 3.91 2.17
CA ILE A 6 -16.77 3.69 3.39
C ILE A 6 -15.54 4.60 3.41
N PHE A 7 -14.80 4.71 2.30
CA PHE A 7 -13.67 5.63 2.21
C PHE A 7 -14.08 7.08 2.49
N ARG A 8 -15.19 7.55 1.89
CA ARG A 8 -15.73 8.90 2.18
C ARG A 8 -16.12 9.08 3.62
N LYS A 9 -16.79 8.10 4.21
CA LYS A 9 -17.20 8.12 5.62
C LYS A 9 -16.01 8.32 6.56
N HIS A 10 -14.88 7.65 6.27
CA HIS A 10 -13.66 7.73 7.07
C HIS A 10 -12.69 8.83 6.60
N SER A 11 -13.05 9.62 5.59
CA SER A 11 -12.15 10.63 4.97
C SER A 11 -10.82 10.03 4.49
N CYS A 12 -10.89 8.81 3.94
CA CYS A 12 -9.75 8.12 3.35
C CYS A 12 -9.48 8.67 1.95
N ASP A 13 -8.25 9.08 1.68
CA ASP A 13 -7.80 9.68 0.42
C ASP A 13 -7.82 8.71 -0.76
N LYS A 14 -7.84 7.40 -0.51
CA LYS A 14 -8.05 6.38 -1.54
C LYS A 14 -9.33 6.57 -2.37
N ASP A 15 -10.34 7.32 -1.85
CA ASP A 15 -11.51 7.76 -2.62
C ASP A 15 -11.12 8.80 -3.68
N MET A 16 -10.27 9.76 -3.34
CA MET A 16 -9.81 10.81 -4.26
C MET A 16 -8.95 10.24 -5.40
N HIS A 17 -8.14 9.24 -5.10
CA HIS A 17 -7.31 8.50 -6.06
C HIS A 17 -8.11 7.49 -6.90
N HIS A 18 -9.41 7.31 -6.65
CA HIS A 18 -10.26 6.30 -7.29
C HIS A 18 -9.82 4.85 -7.06
N TYR A 19 -9.01 4.57 -6.03
CA TYR A 19 -8.49 3.23 -5.75
C TYR A 19 -9.60 2.22 -5.41
N TYR A 20 -10.77 2.68 -4.96
CA TYR A 20 -11.94 1.84 -4.77
C TYR A 20 -12.36 1.08 -6.04
N GLU A 21 -12.07 1.60 -7.24
CA GLU A 21 -12.38 0.93 -8.52
C GLU A 21 -11.52 -0.33 -8.74
N VAL A 22 -10.32 -0.32 -8.20
CA VAL A 22 -9.38 -1.44 -8.23
C VAL A 22 -9.72 -2.43 -7.14
N TYR A 23 -9.74 -1.95 -5.91
CA TYR A 23 -9.95 -2.80 -4.74
C TYR A 23 -11.29 -3.52 -4.72
N ALA A 24 -12.38 -2.85 -5.13
CA ALA A 24 -13.70 -3.48 -5.13
C ALA A 24 -13.76 -4.73 -6.03
N LYS A 25 -12.99 -4.77 -7.13
CA LYS A 25 -12.95 -5.92 -8.03
C LYS A 25 -12.33 -7.15 -7.37
N ASP A 26 -11.25 -6.94 -6.61
CA ASP A 26 -10.49 -8.02 -6.00
C ASP A 26 -11.03 -8.38 -4.60
N PHE A 27 -11.57 -7.39 -3.87
CA PHE A 27 -11.97 -7.55 -2.47
C PHE A 27 -13.40 -8.05 -2.28
N GLU A 28 -14.32 -7.75 -3.21
CA GLU A 28 -15.75 -8.06 -3.03
C GLU A 28 -16.00 -9.56 -2.83
N THR A 29 -15.28 -10.42 -3.55
CA THR A 29 -15.41 -11.88 -3.42
C THR A 29 -14.88 -12.42 -2.09
N ARG A 30 -13.96 -11.69 -1.46
CA ARG A 30 -13.29 -12.06 -0.21
C ARG A 30 -13.81 -11.28 1.00
N ARG A 31 -14.82 -10.42 0.81
CA ARG A 31 -15.29 -9.44 1.80
C ARG A 31 -15.67 -10.04 3.15
N ASN A 32 -16.26 -11.21 3.15
CA ASN A 32 -16.71 -11.88 4.37
C ASN A 32 -15.76 -12.98 4.85
N ASP A 33 -14.64 -13.20 4.16
CA ASP A 33 -13.67 -14.21 4.53
C ASP A 33 -12.83 -13.76 5.75
N PRO A 34 -12.29 -14.69 6.53
CA PRO A 34 -11.35 -14.40 7.60
C PRO A 34 -9.95 -14.17 7.03
N ILE A 35 -9.76 -13.06 6.35
CA ILE A 35 -8.50 -12.68 5.69
C ILE A 35 -7.58 -11.89 6.60
N ASN A 36 -6.30 -11.87 6.24
CA ASN A 36 -5.31 -10.95 6.79
C ASN A 36 -4.94 -9.91 5.72
N ILE A 37 -5.06 -8.64 6.05
CA ILE A 37 -4.65 -7.51 5.21
C ILE A 37 -3.55 -6.72 5.90
N LEU A 38 -2.44 -6.47 5.21
CA LEU A 38 -1.34 -5.63 5.69
C LEU A 38 -1.30 -4.34 4.88
N GLU A 39 -1.17 -3.21 5.56
CA GLU A 39 -0.90 -1.92 4.92
C GLU A 39 0.37 -1.29 5.53
N VAL A 40 1.29 -0.89 4.67
CA VAL A 40 2.43 -0.05 5.02
C VAL A 40 2.00 1.41 4.85
N GLY A 41 2.19 2.23 5.88
CA GLY A 41 1.65 3.58 5.94
C GLY A 41 0.29 3.62 6.65
N ILE A 42 0.30 3.82 7.97
CA ILE A 42 -0.93 3.97 8.78
C ILE A 42 -1.41 5.42 8.79
N TRP A 43 -0.47 6.35 8.85
CA TRP A 43 -0.72 7.79 8.92
C TRP A 43 -1.85 8.13 9.90
N LYS A 44 -3.01 8.61 9.40
CA LYS A 44 -4.19 8.98 10.22
C LYS A 44 -5.08 7.79 10.59
N GLY A 45 -4.79 6.60 10.11
CA GLY A 45 -5.57 5.38 10.34
C GLY A 45 -6.93 5.35 9.62
N THR A 46 -7.14 6.22 8.63
CA THR A 46 -8.41 6.32 7.90
C THR A 46 -8.65 5.11 7.00
N SER A 47 -7.61 4.61 6.34
CA SER A 47 -7.65 3.37 5.57
C SER A 47 -7.90 2.17 6.48
N HIS A 48 -7.19 2.05 7.62
CA HIS A 48 -7.41 0.98 8.59
C HIS A 48 -8.85 0.96 9.12
N SER A 49 -9.42 2.14 9.42
CA SER A 49 -10.83 2.27 9.80
C SER A 49 -11.77 1.79 8.69
N SER A 50 -11.41 2.07 7.45
CA SER A 50 -12.16 1.63 6.28
C SER A 50 -12.09 0.12 6.08
N TRP A 51 -10.91 -0.47 6.25
CA TRP A 51 -10.73 -1.92 6.14
C TRP A 51 -11.50 -2.69 7.21
N ILE A 52 -11.47 -2.23 8.46
CA ILE A 52 -12.23 -2.82 9.58
C ILE A 52 -13.74 -2.81 9.32
N GLU A 53 -14.25 -1.75 8.68
CA GLU A 53 -15.68 -1.66 8.33
C GLU A 53 -16.03 -2.48 7.08
N TYR A 54 -15.14 -2.49 6.08
CA TYR A 54 -15.40 -3.19 4.83
C TYR A 54 -15.30 -4.71 4.97
N PHE A 55 -14.33 -5.19 5.77
CA PHE A 55 -14.07 -6.61 6.01
C PHE A 55 -14.45 -7.00 7.44
N PRO A 56 -15.67 -7.47 7.69
CA PRO A 56 -16.14 -7.73 9.06
C PRO A 56 -15.36 -8.83 9.78
N ASN A 57 -14.73 -9.74 9.06
CA ASN A 57 -14.01 -10.89 9.62
C ASN A 57 -12.49 -10.83 9.45
N ALA A 58 -11.95 -9.77 8.84
CA ALA A 58 -10.51 -9.64 8.61
C ALA A 58 -9.76 -9.25 9.88
N GLN A 59 -8.48 -9.66 9.93
CA GLN A 59 -7.45 -9.05 10.77
C GLN A 59 -6.70 -8.01 9.91
N VAL A 60 -6.53 -6.81 10.43
CA VAL A 60 -5.88 -5.69 9.75
C VAL A 60 -4.55 -5.41 10.43
N TYR A 61 -3.48 -5.44 9.64
CA TYR A 61 -2.12 -5.21 10.10
C TYR A 61 -1.60 -3.91 9.52
N GLY A 62 -0.82 -3.18 10.28
CA GLY A 62 -0.23 -1.93 9.84
C GLY A 62 1.24 -1.79 10.23
N ILE A 63 2.05 -1.25 9.34
CA ILE A 63 3.44 -0.88 9.58
C ILE A 63 3.59 0.61 9.30
N ASP A 64 4.15 1.36 10.25
CA ASP A 64 4.43 2.78 10.08
C ASP A 64 5.66 3.19 10.90
N ILE A 65 6.39 4.18 10.45
CA ILE A 65 7.51 4.77 11.19
C ILE A 65 7.04 5.76 12.27
N PHE A 66 5.78 6.19 12.22
CA PHE A 66 5.14 7.12 13.16
C PHE A 66 5.96 8.41 13.41
N THR A 67 6.38 9.06 12.33
CA THR A 67 7.12 10.32 12.40
C THR A 67 6.24 11.56 12.42
N ARG A 68 4.97 11.45 11.98
CA ARG A 68 4.03 12.58 11.86
C ARG A 68 2.91 12.54 12.89
N ILE A 69 2.47 11.36 13.28
CA ILE A 69 1.40 11.11 14.25
C ILE A 69 1.89 9.99 15.16
N THR A 70 1.66 10.10 16.47
CA THR A 70 2.03 9.03 17.39
C THR A 70 0.95 7.95 17.45
N PRO A 71 1.29 6.69 17.73
CA PRO A 71 0.31 5.61 17.84
C PRO A 71 -0.81 5.91 18.86
N GLU A 72 -0.49 6.60 19.92
CA GLU A 72 -1.42 6.95 21.01
C GLU A 72 -2.56 7.86 20.55
N GLU A 73 -2.32 8.68 19.52
CA GLU A 73 -3.31 9.59 18.93
C GLU A 73 -4.33 8.86 18.04
N LEU A 74 -4.05 7.62 17.65
CA LEU A 74 -4.85 6.85 16.71
C LEU A 74 -5.76 5.86 17.43
N SER A 75 -7.03 6.20 17.59
CA SER A 75 -8.01 5.34 18.27
C SER A 75 -8.19 3.98 17.56
N ILE A 76 -8.04 3.93 16.24
CA ILE A 76 -8.17 2.70 15.46
C ILE A 76 -7.14 1.64 15.85
N LEU A 77 -5.96 2.02 16.32
CA LEU A 77 -4.92 1.09 16.76
C LEU A 77 -5.26 0.34 18.05
N LYS A 78 -6.35 0.74 18.74
CA LYS A 78 -6.88 0.06 19.92
C LYS A 78 -7.97 -0.96 19.59
N HIS A 79 -8.34 -1.09 18.33
CA HIS A 79 -9.37 -2.04 17.89
C HIS A 79 -8.82 -3.46 17.92
N ASP A 80 -9.58 -4.44 18.46
CA ASP A 80 -9.14 -5.83 18.69
C ASP A 80 -8.67 -6.57 17.43
N ARG A 81 -9.11 -6.15 16.25
CA ARG A 81 -8.71 -6.72 14.96
C ARG A 81 -7.59 -5.93 14.26
N VAL A 82 -7.01 -4.93 14.92
CA VAL A 82 -5.91 -4.13 14.38
C VAL A 82 -4.62 -4.46 15.10
N HIS A 83 -3.64 -4.88 14.34
CA HIS A 83 -2.29 -5.21 14.78
C HIS A 83 -1.31 -4.23 14.11
N TRP A 84 -0.43 -3.63 14.87
CA TRP A 84 0.48 -2.64 14.29
C TRP A 84 1.91 -2.79 14.79
N LEU A 85 2.84 -2.33 13.97
CA LEU A 85 4.26 -2.35 14.25
C LEU A 85 4.87 -1.00 13.90
N LYS A 86 5.62 -0.41 14.83
CA LYS A 86 6.45 0.74 14.55
C LYS A 86 7.77 0.27 13.95
N ALA A 87 7.89 0.37 12.63
CA ALA A 87 9.06 -0.06 11.89
C ALA A 87 9.16 0.64 10.53
N ASP A 88 10.36 0.63 9.95
CA ASP A 88 10.60 1.05 8.57
C ASP A 88 10.58 -0.17 7.67
N SER A 89 9.59 -0.24 6.77
CA SER A 89 9.40 -1.37 5.86
C SER A 89 10.55 -1.59 4.87
N THR A 90 11.39 -0.56 4.68
CA THR A 90 12.52 -0.61 3.74
C THR A 90 13.78 -1.24 4.33
N LEU A 91 13.81 -1.45 5.65
CA LEU A 91 15.00 -1.98 6.32
C LEU A 91 15.04 -3.52 6.29
N PRO A 92 16.23 -4.14 6.21
CA PRO A 92 16.38 -5.59 6.18
C PRO A 92 15.81 -6.32 7.41
N GLU A 93 15.75 -5.63 8.55
CA GLU A 93 15.22 -6.15 9.82
C GLU A 93 13.70 -6.36 9.79
N MET A 94 13.01 -5.86 8.77
CA MET A 94 11.55 -5.93 8.67
C MET A 94 11.02 -7.36 8.76
N LYS A 95 11.69 -8.31 8.11
CA LYS A 95 11.29 -9.73 8.16
C LYS A 95 11.30 -10.27 9.59
N SER A 96 12.41 -10.09 10.29
CA SER A 96 12.54 -10.55 11.69
C SER A 96 11.60 -9.80 12.64
N ALA A 97 11.32 -8.54 12.38
CA ALA A 97 10.37 -7.75 13.16
C ALA A 97 8.94 -8.30 13.03
N ILE A 98 8.49 -8.65 11.82
CA ILE A 98 7.18 -9.28 11.58
C ILE A 98 7.11 -10.64 12.27
N GLU A 99 8.12 -11.50 12.07
CA GLU A 99 8.17 -12.84 12.68
C GLU A 99 8.13 -12.77 14.21
N SER A 100 8.84 -11.81 14.79
CA SER A 100 8.85 -11.59 16.24
C SER A 100 7.51 -11.09 16.78
N ALA A 101 6.85 -10.18 16.06
CA ALA A 101 5.62 -9.55 16.52
C ALA A 101 4.37 -10.40 16.25
N TRP A 102 4.32 -11.08 15.11
CA TRP A 102 3.12 -11.73 14.57
C TRP A 102 3.31 -13.21 14.21
N GLY A 103 4.50 -13.77 14.42
CA GLY A 103 4.81 -15.17 14.11
C GLY A 103 4.80 -15.47 12.61
N ASP A 104 4.33 -16.65 12.24
CA ASP A 104 4.27 -17.12 10.84
C ASP A 104 2.98 -16.64 10.14
N VAL A 105 2.68 -15.34 10.25
CA VAL A 105 1.52 -14.74 9.60
C VAL A 105 1.71 -14.69 8.08
N LYS A 106 0.63 -14.95 7.33
CA LYS A 106 0.56 -14.75 5.88
C LYS A 106 -0.64 -13.85 5.55
N PHE A 107 -0.44 -12.99 4.57
CA PHE A 107 -1.41 -11.99 4.16
C PHE A 107 -2.09 -12.37 2.86
N ASP A 108 -3.40 -12.16 2.81
CA ASP A 108 -4.20 -12.26 1.58
C ASP A 108 -3.96 -11.04 0.69
N PHE A 109 -3.82 -9.88 1.32
CA PHE A 109 -3.53 -8.62 0.66
C PHE A 109 -2.43 -7.87 1.39
N ILE A 110 -1.48 -7.34 0.62
CA ILE A 110 -0.46 -6.38 1.10
C ILE A 110 -0.62 -5.09 0.30
N ILE A 111 -0.64 -3.96 0.97
CA ILE A 111 -0.74 -2.62 0.38
C ILE A 111 0.49 -1.82 0.81
N ASP A 112 1.31 -1.39 -0.14
CA ASP A 112 2.40 -0.44 0.09
C ASP A 112 1.90 0.98 -0.23
N ASP A 113 1.54 1.70 0.81
CA ASP A 113 1.13 3.11 0.84
C ASP A 113 2.13 3.93 1.69
N GLY A 114 3.43 3.63 1.51
CA GLY A 114 4.51 4.13 2.36
C GLY A 114 5.19 5.40 1.85
N LEU A 115 6.43 5.30 1.38
CA LEU A 115 7.25 6.45 0.98
C LEU A 115 7.06 6.88 -0.49
N HIS A 116 6.45 6.08 -1.33
CA HIS A 116 6.11 6.33 -2.74
C HIS A 116 7.33 6.64 -3.63
N THR A 117 8.50 6.11 -3.30
CA THR A 117 9.67 6.19 -4.18
C THR A 117 10.01 4.81 -4.74
N PRO A 118 10.48 4.69 -5.99
CA PRO A 118 10.79 3.37 -6.58
C PRO A 118 11.77 2.55 -5.74
N GLU A 119 12.74 3.19 -5.09
CA GLU A 119 13.68 2.49 -4.21
C GLU A 119 12.98 1.95 -2.95
N ALA A 120 12.11 2.76 -2.31
CA ALA A 120 11.36 2.31 -1.14
C ALA A 120 10.39 1.18 -1.51
N ASN A 121 9.64 1.35 -2.62
CA ASN A 121 8.75 0.30 -3.10
C ASN A 121 9.49 -1.02 -3.38
N THR A 122 10.70 -0.96 -3.98
CA THR A 122 11.55 -2.14 -4.20
C THR A 122 11.86 -2.84 -2.88
N LYS A 123 12.38 -2.10 -1.90
CA LYS A 123 12.81 -2.65 -0.61
C LYS A 123 11.63 -3.19 0.20
N THR A 124 10.52 -2.44 0.25
CA THR A 124 9.28 -2.87 0.91
C THR A 124 8.76 -4.16 0.27
N PHE A 125 8.70 -4.20 -1.06
CA PHE A 125 8.28 -5.40 -1.79
C PHE A 125 9.17 -6.61 -1.47
N GLU A 126 10.49 -6.48 -1.57
CA GLU A 126 11.45 -7.56 -1.30
C GLU A 126 11.37 -8.08 0.15
N ASN A 127 11.11 -7.17 1.10
CA ASN A 127 10.95 -7.53 2.50
C ASN A 127 9.62 -8.24 2.79
N LEU A 128 8.54 -7.89 2.08
CA LEU A 128 7.19 -8.32 2.43
C LEU A 128 6.62 -9.43 1.54
N ILE A 129 7.12 -9.62 0.31
CA ILE A 129 6.57 -10.59 -0.64
C ILE A 129 6.57 -12.03 -0.10
N GLY A 130 7.53 -12.37 0.77
CA GLY A 130 7.61 -13.67 1.43
C GLY A 130 6.45 -13.95 2.40
N PHE A 131 5.76 -12.89 2.87
CA PHE A 131 4.59 -13.00 3.74
C PHE A 131 3.27 -13.02 2.97
N LEU A 132 3.28 -12.79 1.65
CA LEU A 132 2.10 -12.90 0.82
C LEU A 132 1.73 -14.38 0.61
N LYS A 133 0.44 -14.73 0.70
CA LYS A 133 -0.09 -16.06 0.34
C LYS A 133 0.11 -16.32 -1.15
N ASP A 134 0.03 -17.59 -1.57
CA ASP A 134 0.24 -17.97 -2.98
C ASP A 134 -0.88 -17.45 -3.90
N ASP A 135 -2.09 -17.25 -3.37
CA ASP A 135 -3.24 -16.62 -4.05
C ASP A 135 -3.44 -15.15 -3.63
N GLY A 136 -2.46 -14.57 -2.98
CA GLY A 136 -2.49 -13.21 -2.46
C GLY A 136 -2.16 -12.15 -3.51
N ILE A 137 -2.49 -10.90 -3.18
CA ILE A 137 -2.23 -9.74 -4.05
C ILE A 137 -1.44 -8.68 -3.27
N PHE A 138 -0.37 -8.20 -3.90
CA PHE A 138 0.42 -7.08 -3.43
C PHE A 138 0.10 -5.84 -4.28
N TYR A 139 -0.30 -4.74 -3.65
CA TYR A 139 -0.54 -3.45 -4.29
C TYR A 139 0.54 -2.46 -3.88
N VAL A 140 1.02 -1.67 -4.83
CA VAL A 140 1.84 -0.49 -4.57
C VAL A 140 1.06 0.71 -5.04
N GLU A 141 0.72 1.62 -4.13
CA GLU A 141 -0.06 2.83 -4.38
C GLU A 141 0.84 4.04 -4.67
N ASP A 142 0.23 5.09 -5.20
CA ASP A 142 0.84 6.41 -5.43
C ASP A 142 2.15 6.32 -6.23
N VAL A 143 2.17 5.42 -7.20
CA VAL A 143 3.35 5.18 -8.02
C VAL A 143 3.48 6.28 -9.07
N TRP A 144 4.68 6.84 -9.19
CA TRP A 144 5.07 7.68 -10.32
C TRP A 144 5.63 6.78 -11.42
N PRO A 145 4.88 6.54 -12.52
CA PRO A 145 5.31 5.61 -13.57
C PRO A 145 6.33 6.28 -14.50
N LEU A 146 7.58 6.37 -14.04
CA LEU A 146 8.64 7.22 -14.61
C LEU A 146 8.94 6.97 -16.08
N ASP A 147 8.69 5.77 -16.59
CA ASP A 147 8.92 5.36 -17.98
C ASP A 147 7.85 5.84 -18.96
N ILE A 148 6.69 6.26 -18.44
CA ILE A 148 5.56 6.74 -19.27
C ILE A 148 5.10 8.17 -18.90
N MET A 149 5.84 8.85 -18.01
CA MET A 149 5.52 10.22 -17.60
C MET A 149 5.75 11.23 -18.73
N THR A 150 4.84 12.18 -18.83
CA THR A 150 4.97 13.35 -19.72
C THR A 150 5.98 14.36 -19.17
N GLU A 151 6.46 15.29 -20.01
CA GLU A 151 7.34 16.38 -19.57
C GLU A 151 6.73 17.22 -18.45
N ASN A 152 5.41 17.39 -18.46
CA ASN A 152 4.70 18.13 -17.42
C ASN A 152 4.75 17.39 -16.07
N GLU A 153 4.57 16.08 -16.06
CA GLU A 153 4.65 15.24 -14.85
C GLU A 153 6.08 15.20 -14.31
N TRP A 154 7.09 15.06 -15.18
CA TRP A 154 8.50 15.21 -14.81
C TRP A 154 8.82 16.58 -14.22
N SER A 155 8.03 17.60 -14.58
CA SER A 155 8.16 18.96 -14.07
C SER A 155 7.47 19.18 -12.72
N HIS A 156 6.77 18.18 -12.18
CA HIS A 156 6.10 18.28 -10.90
C HIS A 156 7.11 18.54 -9.77
N GLN A 157 6.78 19.46 -8.86
CA GLN A 157 7.71 19.91 -7.81
C GLN A 157 8.22 18.76 -6.94
N TRP A 158 7.33 17.81 -6.63
CA TRP A 158 7.69 16.62 -5.84
C TRP A 158 8.83 15.80 -6.46
N ILE A 159 8.82 15.65 -7.78
CA ILE A 159 9.85 14.93 -8.55
C ILE A 159 11.12 15.75 -8.65
N LYS A 160 10.99 17.04 -9.04
CA LYS A 160 12.14 17.94 -9.23
C LYS A 160 12.98 18.13 -7.99
N ASP A 161 12.35 18.14 -6.82
CA ASP A 161 13.05 18.32 -5.53
C ASP A 161 13.80 17.07 -5.07
N ARG A 162 13.62 15.94 -5.76
CA ARG A 162 14.16 14.63 -5.37
C ARG A 162 14.66 13.81 -6.57
N PRO A 163 15.51 14.40 -7.43
CA PRO A 163 15.94 13.74 -8.68
C PRO A 163 16.73 12.45 -8.42
N GLU A 164 17.39 12.34 -7.26
CA GLU A 164 18.10 11.14 -6.85
C GLU A 164 17.16 9.96 -6.55
N ARG A 165 15.90 10.24 -6.20
CA ARG A 165 14.89 9.23 -5.87
C ARG A 165 13.98 8.88 -7.04
N TYR A 166 13.83 9.80 -7.99
CA TYR A 166 12.94 9.66 -9.15
C TYR A 166 13.77 9.74 -10.43
N ASN A 167 14.32 8.61 -10.82
CA ASN A 167 15.03 8.46 -12.09
C ASN A 167 14.78 7.08 -12.68
N LEU A 168 15.09 6.91 -13.97
CA LEU A 168 14.79 5.68 -14.71
C LEU A 168 15.57 4.47 -14.22
N ASP A 169 16.76 4.64 -13.62
CA ASP A 169 17.55 3.52 -13.11
C ASP A 169 16.90 2.91 -11.85
N VAL A 170 16.42 3.75 -10.91
CA VAL A 170 15.69 3.25 -9.73
C VAL A 170 14.33 2.67 -10.12
N TRP A 171 13.67 3.24 -11.12
CA TRP A 171 12.44 2.67 -11.70
C TRP A 171 12.67 1.29 -12.31
N ALA A 172 13.73 1.14 -13.11
CA ALA A 172 14.10 -0.15 -13.68
C ALA A 172 14.44 -1.20 -12.62
N GLY A 173 15.02 -0.77 -11.48
CA GLY A 173 15.24 -1.61 -10.31
C GLY A 173 13.95 -2.17 -9.74
N PHE A 174 12.94 -1.31 -9.55
CA PHE A 174 11.60 -1.73 -9.09
C PHE A 174 10.94 -2.68 -10.09
N ALA A 175 10.89 -2.31 -11.36
CA ALA A 175 10.33 -3.17 -12.41
C ALA A 175 10.99 -4.55 -12.45
N LYS A 176 12.32 -4.61 -12.25
CA LYS A 176 13.06 -5.88 -12.18
C LYS A 176 12.70 -6.72 -10.96
N ALA A 177 12.47 -6.10 -9.79
CA ALA A 177 12.13 -6.82 -8.57
C ALA A 177 10.80 -7.57 -8.69
N ILE A 178 9.85 -7.00 -9.45
CA ILE A 178 8.49 -7.56 -9.59
C ILE A 178 8.30 -8.43 -10.84
N ASN A 179 9.21 -8.44 -11.81
CA ASN A 179 9.02 -9.01 -13.15
C ASN A 179 8.79 -10.53 -13.20
N GLN A 180 9.13 -11.26 -12.14
CA GLN A 180 8.90 -12.69 -12.03
C GLN A 180 7.46 -13.07 -11.64
N TYR A 181 6.64 -12.08 -11.31
CA TYR A 181 5.25 -12.21 -10.89
C TYR A 181 4.31 -11.73 -11.99
N LYS A 182 3.02 -12.02 -11.84
CA LYS A 182 2.00 -11.44 -12.71
C LYS A 182 1.76 -9.98 -12.31
N VAL A 183 2.21 -9.04 -13.13
CA VAL A 183 2.13 -7.59 -12.87
C VAL A 183 1.02 -6.97 -13.72
N THR A 184 0.19 -6.14 -13.08
CA THR A 184 -0.82 -5.31 -13.75
C THR A 184 -0.64 -3.86 -13.33
N ASN A 185 -0.36 -3.01 -14.29
CA ASN A 185 -0.25 -1.57 -14.10
C ASN A 185 -1.61 -0.91 -14.32
N ILE A 186 -2.09 -0.13 -13.37
CA ILE A 186 -3.41 0.47 -13.36
C ILE A 186 -3.29 1.98 -13.24
N ASP A 187 -3.52 2.68 -14.36
CA ASP A 187 -3.42 4.13 -14.45
C ASP A 187 -4.78 4.80 -14.17
N LEU A 188 -4.89 5.47 -13.04
CA LEU A 188 -6.06 6.23 -12.61
C LEU A 188 -5.82 7.74 -12.61
N ARG A 189 -4.71 8.23 -13.15
CA ARG A 189 -4.36 9.66 -13.19
C ARG A 189 -5.38 10.49 -13.98
N GLY A 190 -5.95 9.92 -15.04
CA GLY A 190 -7.02 10.54 -15.80
C GLY A 190 -8.29 10.75 -15.00
N PRO A 191 -8.91 9.70 -14.45
CA PRO A 191 -10.13 9.80 -13.64
C PRO A 191 -9.95 10.62 -12.36
N SER A 192 -8.89 10.41 -11.59
CA SER A 192 -8.64 11.06 -10.32
C SER A 192 -8.14 12.50 -10.46
N ARG A 193 -7.50 12.82 -11.58
CA ARG A 193 -6.74 14.07 -11.81
C ARG A 193 -5.56 14.27 -10.84
N MET A 194 -5.13 13.20 -10.18
CA MET A 194 -3.96 13.17 -9.30
C MET A 194 -2.79 12.55 -10.06
N PRO A 195 -1.60 13.17 -10.09
CA PRO A 195 -0.49 12.74 -10.95
C PRO A 195 0.15 11.42 -10.53
N ASP A 196 -0.07 11.01 -9.30
CA ASP A 196 0.43 9.79 -8.68
C ASP A 196 -0.65 8.70 -8.49
N SER A 197 -1.88 8.92 -8.96
CA SER A 197 -2.93 7.88 -8.91
C SER A 197 -2.64 6.73 -9.86
N TYR A 198 -1.68 5.91 -9.48
CA TYR A 198 -1.24 4.77 -10.25
C TYR A 198 -0.94 3.61 -9.29
N ILE A 199 -1.51 2.45 -9.59
CA ILE A 199 -1.31 1.24 -8.81
C ILE A 199 -0.51 0.24 -9.62
N VAL A 200 0.53 -0.32 -9.00
CA VAL A 200 1.16 -1.55 -9.48
C VAL A 200 0.60 -2.72 -8.66
N LYS A 201 -0.17 -3.59 -9.31
CA LYS A 201 -0.72 -4.81 -8.74
C LYS A 201 0.17 -5.99 -9.09
N VAL A 202 0.58 -6.75 -8.08
CA VAL A 202 1.43 -7.94 -8.24
C VAL A 202 0.68 -9.15 -7.66
N GLU A 203 0.48 -10.18 -8.47
CA GLU A 203 -0.13 -11.46 -8.10
C GLU A 203 0.97 -12.53 -8.05
N LYS A 204 0.99 -13.30 -6.99
CA LYS A 204 1.99 -14.36 -6.77
C LYS A 204 1.67 -15.63 -7.56
#